data_e8165f67ded9821b026df5d9cd89deb3
#
_entry.id   e8165f67ded9821b026df5d9cd89deb3
#
_cell.length_a   1.000
_cell.length_b   1.000
_cell.length_c   1.000
_cell.angle_alpha   90.00
_cell.angle_beta   90.00
_cell.angle_gamma   90.00
#
_symmetry.space_group_name_H-M   'P 1'
#
loop_
_entity.id
_entity.type
_entity.pdbx_description
1 polymer ?
#
loop_
_entity_poly.entity_id
_entity_poly.type
_entity_poly.pdbx_seq_one_letter_code
_entity_poly.pdbx_strand_id
1 'polypeptide(L)'
;MMKNLFQILCGLFLVVSYSSCMHSEEDKVDVLIIGGGASGVTSGIQSARMGANTLILEESTWLGGMLTSAGVSAVDGNYRLPAGLWGEFKNRLSDYYGGLDSLKTGWVSNVLFEPSVGNKILHEMVAAENNLKVWKQACLEEVKRTGDEWVAKVKVEGQGVKTVRAKVMIDATELGDVAKMCGVKYDIGMESRDDTHEDIAPEKKNNIVQDITYVAILKDYGKDVTIPEPEGYDPKEFACACASPVCITPKEPDRVWSKDMMITYGRLPNHKYMINWPIEGNDYYINLIEMTPEERVKALEYAKHYTMCFVYFLQHELGYNTLGLADDEYPTEDKLPFIPCLLYTSDAADE
;
A
#
# COMPACT_ATOMS: atom_id res chain seq x y z
N MET A 1 -44.01 11.19 -78.88
CA MET A 1 -43.73 12.33 -78.00
C MET A 1 -44.23 11.94 -76.59
N MET A 2 -43.32 11.42 -75.81
CA MET A 2 -43.67 10.74 -74.53
C MET A 2 -43.36 11.63 -73.38
N LYS A 3 -44.29 11.81 -72.46
CA LYS A 3 -44.15 12.46 -71.18
C LYS A 3 -43.79 11.43 -70.12
N ASN A 4 -42.63 11.55 -69.56
CA ASN A 4 -42.22 10.74 -68.44
C ASN A 4 -42.73 11.33 -67.10
N LEU A 5 -43.52 10.52 -66.45
CA LEU A 5 -44.03 10.78 -65.08
C LEU A 5 -43.00 10.28 -64.09
N PHE A 6 -42.41 11.21 -63.32
CA PHE A 6 -41.48 10.88 -62.19
C PHE A 6 -42.28 10.80 -60.91
N GLN A 7 -42.49 9.58 -60.42
CA GLN A 7 -43.06 9.36 -59.10
C GLN A 7 -41.99 9.53 -58.03
N ILE A 8 -42.22 10.50 -57.15
CA ILE A 8 -41.41 10.72 -55.93
C ILE A 8 -41.92 9.74 -54.87
N LEU A 9 -41.11 8.74 -54.54
CA LEU A 9 -41.34 7.83 -53.44
C LEU A 9 -40.74 8.49 -52.16
N CYS A 10 -41.57 9.03 -51.28
CA CYS A 10 -41.18 9.42 -49.95
C CYS A 10 -40.92 8.19 -49.08
N GLY A 11 -39.66 7.80 -48.98
CA GLY A 11 -39.27 6.80 -48.02
C GLY A 11 -39.19 7.41 -46.60
N LEU A 12 -40.14 7.02 -45.76
CA LEU A 12 -40.12 7.31 -44.32
C LEU A 12 -39.01 6.46 -43.66
N PHE A 13 -37.84 7.05 -43.41
CA PHE A 13 -36.82 6.43 -42.54
C PHE A 13 -37.28 6.55 -41.10
N LEU A 14 -37.84 5.48 -40.55
CA LEU A 14 -38.00 5.32 -39.10
C LEU A 14 -36.63 5.08 -38.51
N VAL A 15 -36.02 6.14 -37.96
CA VAL A 15 -34.86 6.03 -37.09
C VAL A 15 -35.34 5.47 -35.75
N VAL A 16 -35.28 4.15 -35.61
CA VAL A 16 -35.42 3.48 -34.33
C VAL A 16 -34.16 3.79 -33.54
N SER A 17 -34.22 4.83 -32.71
CA SER A 17 -33.21 5.08 -31.71
C SER A 17 -33.24 3.92 -30.68
N TYR A 18 -32.37 2.94 -30.87
CA TYR A 18 -32.05 2.00 -29.81
C TYR A 18 -31.32 2.79 -28.73
N SER A 19 -32.08 3.33 -27.80
CA SER A 19 -31.55 3.64 -26.47
C SER A 19 -31.19 2.30 -25.83
N SER A 20 -29.97 1.85 -26.06
CA SER A 20 -29.37 0.83 -25.20
C SER A 20 -29.40 1.40 -23.81
N CYS A 21 -30.41 1.09 -23.02
CA CYS A 21 -30.29 1.06 -21.58
C CYS A 21 -29.16 0.07 -21.31
N MET A 22 -27.94 0.58 -21.16
CA MET A 22 -26.90 -0.18 -20.50
C MET A 22 -27.42 -0.39 -19.07
N HIS A 23 -28.08 -1.52 -18.85
CA HIS A 23 -28.23 -2.06 -17.53
C HIS A 23 -26.78 -2.29 -17.09
N SER A 24 -26.24 -1.41 -16.28
CA SER A 24 -25.02 -1.73 -15.54
C SER A 24 -25.41 -2.92 -14.68
N GLU A 25 -24.85 -4.07 -15.00
CA GLU A 25 -25.03 -5.28 -14.20
C GLU A 25 -24.60 -4.94 -12.77
N GLU A 26 -25.59 -4.91 -11.85
CA GLU A 26 -25.31 -4.62 -10.45
C GLU A 26 -24.76 -5.88 -9.80
N ASP A 27 -23.51 -5.83 -9.36
CA ASP A 27 -22.92 -6.91 -8.57
C ASP A 27 -23.49 -6.87 -7.14
N LYS A 28 -23.96 -8.03 -6.66
CA LYS A 28 -24.47 -8.18 -5.29
C LYS A 28 -23.58 -9.12 -4.49
N VAL A 29 -23.20 -8.66 -3.31
CA VAL A 29 -22.37 -9.42 -2.37
C VAL A 29 -22.93 -9.31 -0.95
N ASP A 30 -22.53 -10.21 -0.07
CA ASP A 30 -22.85 -10.09 1.34
C ASP A 30 -21.91 -9.09 2.03
N VAL A 31 -20.62 -9.16 1.70
CA VAL A 31 -19.57 -8.31 2.27
C VAL A 31 -18.77 -7.64 1.15
N LEU A 32 -18.69 -6.32 1.19
CA LEU A 32 -17.82 -5.51 0.36
C LEU A 32 -16.69 -4.95 1.21
N ILE A 33 -15.46 -5.18 0.78
CA ILE A 33 -14.27 -4.71 1.47
C ILE A 33 -13.55 -3.73 0.56
N ILE A 34 -13.26 -2.55 1.06
CA ILE A 34 -12.55 -1.50 0.35
C ILE A 34 -11.12 -1.44 0.87
N GLY A 35 -10.17 -1.75 0.02
CA GLY A 35 -8.75 -1.93 0.34
C GLY A 35 -8.36 -3.40 0.41
N GLY A 36 -7.35 -3.79 -0.36
CA GLY A 36 -6.78 -5.14 -0.39
C GLY A 36 -5.50 -5.28 0.43
N GLY A 37 -5.34 -4.42 1.46
CA GLY A 37 -4.25 -4.50 2.43
C GLY A 37 -4.31 -5.78 3.28
N ALA A 38 -3.43 -5.91 4.26
CA ALA A 38 -3.40 -7.08 5.14
C ALA A 38 -4.75 -7.29 5.85
N SER A 39 -5.37 -6.21 6.35
CA SER A 39 -6.69 -6.22 6.99
C SER A 39 -7.80 -6.61 6.02
N GLY A 40 -7.78 -6.05 4.80
CA GLY A 40 -8.78 -6.34 3.77
C GLY A 40 -8.72 -7.79 3.28
N VAL A 41 -7.53 -8.30 3.02
CA VAL A 41 -7.33 -9.70 2.62
C VAL A 41 -7.77 -10.66 3.72
N THR A 42 -7.36 -10.42 4.96
CA THR A 42 -7.69 -11.32 6.08
C THR A 42 -9.17 -11.29 6.43
N SER A 43 -9.81 -10.11 6.42
CA SER A 43 -11.26 -10.01 6.60
C SER A 43 -12.04 -10.67 5.46
N GLY A 44 -11.54 -10.54 4.22
CA GLY A 44 -12.14 -11.17 3.05
C GLY A 44 -12.09 -12.70 3.11
N ILE A 45 -10.93 -13.27 3.39
CA ILE A 45 -10.77 -14.72 3.56
C ILE A 45 -11.66 -15.22 4.68
N GLN A 46 -11.66 -14.54 5.84
CA GLN A 46 -12.47 -14.99 6.96
C GLN A 46 -13.98 -14.88 6.68
N SER A 47 -14.44 -13.81 6.05
CA SER A 47 -15.84 -13.65 5.64
C SER A 47 -16.27 -14.77 4.69
N ALA A 48 -15.44 -15.09 3.72
CA ALA A 48 -15.70 -16.17 2.78
C ALA A 48 -15.76 -17.55 3.48
N ARG A 49 -14.84 -17.83 4.40
CA ARG A 49 -14.84 -19.07 5.21
C ARG A 49 -16.10 -19.21 6.10
N MET A 50 -16.70 -18.08 6.47
CA MET A 50 -17.98 -18.07 7.18
C MET A 50 -19.21 -18.20 6.25
N GLY A 51 -18.98 -18.36 4.94
CA GLY A 51 -20.02 -18.59 3.93
C GLY A 51 -20.56 -17.34 3.25
N ALA A 52 -20.00 -16.15 3.51
CA ALA A 52 -20.43 -14.93 2.86
C ALA A 52 -19.85 -14.80 1.45
N ASN A 53 -20.66 -14.37 0.47
CA ASN A 53 -20.16 -13.91 -0.82
C ASN A 53 -19.47 -12.57 -0.62
N THR A 54 -18.16 -12.54 -0.86
CA THR A 54 -17.31 -11.41 -0.52
C THR A 54 -16.59 -10.85 -1.74
N LEU A 55 -16.48 -9.53 -1.80
CA LEU A 55 -15.71 -8.82 -2.81
C LEU A 55 -14.71 -7.89 -2.12
N ILE A 56 -13.44 -7.98 -2.50
CA ILE A 56 -12.40 -7.02 -2.14
C ILE A 56 -12.17 -6.10 -3.34
N LEU A 57 -12.11 -4.79 -3.10
CA LEU A 57 -11.64 -3.79 -4.05
C LEU A 57 -10.21 -3.40 -3.68
N GLU A 58 -9.31 -3.45 -4.67
CA GLU A 58 -7.91 -3.06 -4.49
C GLU A 58 -7.47 -2.11 -5.60
N GLU A 59 -6.88 -0.99 -5.24
CA GLU A 59 -6.48 0.05 -6.19
C GLU A 59 -5.24 -0.33 -7.00
N SER A 60 -4.35 -1.11 -6.42
CA SER A 60 -3.14 -1.62 -7.07
C SER A 60 -3.38 -2.96 -7.78
N THR A 61 -2.33 -3.54 -8.31
CA THR A 61 -2.35 -4.90 -8.86
C THR A 61 -1.98 -5.96 -7.82
N TRP A 62 -1.53 -5.56 -6.63
CA TRP A 62 -1.05 -6.42 -5.56
C TRP A 62 -2.02 -6.47 -4.38
N LEU A 63 -1.92 -7.52 -3.58
CA LEU A 63 -2.62 -7.69 -2.31
C LEU A 63 -1.62 -7.66 -1.15
N GLY A 64 -2.06 -7.16 0.00
CA GLY A 64 -1.30 -7.20 1.25
C GLY A 64 -0.87 -5.81 1.77
N GLY A 65 -1.14 -4.73 1.03
CA GLY A 65 -0.91 -3.36 1.48
C GLY A 65 0.52 -3.14 1.98
N MET A 66 0.68 -2.76 3.24
CA MET A 66 1.98 -2.49 3.84
C MET A 66 2.97 -3.63 3.67
N LEU A 67 2.53 -4.89 3.83
CA LEU A 67 3.40 -6.07 3.75
C LEU A 67 3.98 -6.33 2.36
N THR A 68 3.36 -5.78 1.32
CA THR A 68 3.68 -6.08 -0.08
C THR A 68 3.70 -4.84 -0.94
N SER A 69 2.54 -4.20 -1.17
CA SER A 69 2.36 -3.05 -2.06
C SER A 69 3.16 -1.83 -1.63
N ALA A 70 3.42 -1.67 -0.33
CA ALA A 70 4.26 -0.61 0.24
C ALA A 70 5.70 -1.06 0.55
N GLY A 71 5.99 -2.35 0.51
CA GLY A 71 7.36 -2.88 0.64
C GLY A 71 7.87 -3.13 2.05
N VAL A 72 7.07 -2.93 3.10
CA VAL A 72 7.47 -3.29 4.46
C VAL A 72 7.22 -4.79 4.69
N SER A 73 8.07 -5.59 4.09
CA SER A 73 7.95 -7.05 4.11
C SER A 73 8.62 -7.70 5.33
N ALA A 74 8.29 -7.14 6.47
CA ALA A 74 8.73 -7.57 7.80
C ALA A 74 7.52 -7.55 8.74
N VAL A 75 7.28 -8.64 9.46
CA VAL A 75 6.15 -8.71 10.40
C VAL A 75 6.69 -8.71 11.81
N ASP A 76 6.28 -7.71 12.57
CA ASP A 76 6.63 -7.54 13.97
C ASP A 76 5.72 -8.35 14.90
N GLY A 77 6.00 -8.27 16.19
CA GLY A 77 5.20 -8.90 17.22
C GLY A 77 5.50 -10.38 17.43
N ASN A 78 4.50 -11.11 17.89
CA ASN A 78 4.69 -12.51 18.28
C ASN A 78 4.71 -13.46 17.07
N TYR A 79 5.85 -13.58 16.42
CA TYR A 79 6.05 -14.49 15.29
C TYR A 79 5.83 -15.97 15.66
N ARG A 80 5.81 -16.33 16.96
CA ARG A 80 5.60 -17.71 17.43
C ARG A 80 4.13 -18.14 17.43
N LEU A 81 3.18 -17.22 17.26
CA LEU A 81 1.77 -17.57 17.13
C LEU A 81 1.58 -18.57 15.97
N PRO A 82 1.02 -19.78 16.23
CA PRO A 82 0.99 -20.84 15.24
C PRO A 82 -0.31 -20.87 14.42
N ALA A 83 -1.33 -20.13 14.82
CA ALA A 83 -2.69 -20.28 14.34
C ALA A 83 -3.23 -19.05 13.61
N GLY A 84 -4.44 -19.18 13.06
CA GLY A 84 -5.14 -18.15 12.32
C GLY A 84 -4.51 -17.87 10.96
N LEU A 85 -4.97 -16.83 10.31
CA LEU A 85 -4.47 -16.42 8.99
C LEU A 85 -2.99 -16.01 9.03
N TRP A 86 -2.53 -15.44 10.14
CA TRP A 86 -1.11 -15.21 10.36
C TRP A 86 -0.30 -16.50 10.31
N GLY A 87 -0.72 -17.55 11.03
CA GLY A 87 -0.04 -18.86 11.00
C GLY A 87 -0.02 -19.48 9.61
N GLU A 88 -1.12 -19.36 8.87
CA GLU A 88 -1.21 -19.81 7.48
C GLU A 88 -0.22 -19.09 6.56
N PHE A 89 -0.22 -17.76 6.60
CA PHE A 89 0.68 -16.92 5.80
C PHE A 89 2.14 -17.24 6.11
N LYS A 90 2.50 -17.24 7.39
CA LYS A 90 3.85 -17.56 7.86
C LYS A 90 4.32 -18.94 7.45
N ASN A 91 3.45 -19.95 7.55
CA ASN A 91 3.81 -21.31 7.17
C ASN A 91 4.04 -21.42 5.65
N ARG A 92 3.23 -20.74 4.82
CA ARG A 92 3.44 -20.69 3.37
C ARG A 92 4.74 -19.96 2.99
N LEU A 93 5.12 -18.90 3.71
CA LEU A 93 6.44 -18.27 3.58
C LEU A 93 7.56 -19.25 3.95
N SER A 94 7.41 -19.95 5.07
CA SER A 94 8.37 -20.95 5.51
C SER A 94 8.55 -22.07 4.48
N ASP A 95 7.46 -22.56 3.92
CA ASP A 95 7.50 -23.59 2.87
C ASP A 95 8.19 -23.09 1.60
N TYR A 96 7.92 -21.83 1.21
CA TYR A 96 8.53 -21.23 0.03
C TYR A 96 10.05 -21.07 0.17
N TYR A 97 10.54 -20.63 1.33
CA TYR A 97 11.95 -20.38 1.58
C TYR A 97 12.71 -21.58 2.20
N GLY A 98 12.05 -22.72 2.40
CA GLY A 98 12.67 -23.94 2.90
C GLY A 98 12.88 -24.00 4.41
N GLY A 99 12.13 -23.18 5.17
CA GLY A 99 12.12 -23.24 6.63
C GLY A 99 11.99 -21.88 7.30
N LEU A 100 11.52 -21.85 8.55
CA LEU A 100 11.35 -20.61 9.32
C LEU A 100 12.68 -19.87 9.57
N ASP A 101 13.78 -20.56 9.66
CA ASP A 101 15.08 -19.92 9.88
C ASP A 101 15.56 -19.12 8.66
N SER A 102 15.09 -19.47 7.46
CA SER A 102 15.35 -18.71 6.23
C SER A 102 14.66 -17.34 6.18
N LEU A 103 13.71 -17.09 7.09
CA LEU A 103 13.02 -15.80 7.22
C LEU A 103 13.71 -14.84 8.19
N LYS A 104 14.69 -15.31 8.96
CA LYS A 104 15.44 -14.51 9.96
C LYS A 104 16.68 -13.90 9.34
N THR A 105 16.50 -13.06 8.35
CA THR A 105 17.62 -12.54 7.55
C THR A 105 18.12 -11.17 7.97
N GLY A 106 17.24 -10.32 8.50
CA GLY A 106 17.56 -9.02 9.10
C GLY A 106 17.32 -9.01 10.60
N TRP A 107 17.45 -7.85 11.24
CA TRP A 107 17.25 -7.76 12.68
C TRP A 107 15.98 -7.02 13.10
N VAL A 108 15.26 -6.35 12.17
CA VAL A 108 13.99 -5.68 12.47
C VAL A 108 12.88 -6.67 12.83
N SER A 109 12.88 -7.86 12.23
CA SER A 109 11.87 -8.89 12.45
C SER A 109 12.46 -10.29 12.40
N ASN A 110 11.71 -11.25 12.95
CA ASN A 110 11.98 -12.69 12.78
C ASN A 110 11.31 -13.29 11.53
N VAL A 111 10.52 -12.50 10.80
CA VAL A 111 9.83 -12.93 9.59
C VAL A 111 9.97 -11.85 8.53
N LEU A 112 11.00 -12.01 7.72
CA LEU A 112 11.29 -11.15 6.57
C LEU A 112 11.13 -11.96 5.28
N PHE A 113 10.62 -11.31 4.24
CA PHE A 113 10.36 -11.96 2.96
C PHE A 113 10.39 -10.92 1.82
N GLU A 114 10.48 -11.39 0.60
CA GLU A 114 10.38 -10.51 -0.56
C GLU A 114 8.93 -10.06 -0.77
N PRO A 115 8.65 -8.76 -0.99
CA PRO A 115 7.29 -8.26 -1.19
C PRO A 115 6.50 -9.00 -2.28
N SER A 116 7.16 -9.35 -3.39
CA SER A 116 6.57 -10.10 -4.49
C SER A 116 6.13 -11.52 -4.07
N VAL A 117 6.89 -12.17 -3.18
CA VAL A 117 6.55 -13.49 -2.63
C VAL A 117 5.37 -13.38 -1.66
N GLY A 118 5.35 -12.34 -0.81
CA GLY A 118 4.22 -12.06 0.06
C GLY A 118 2.93 -11.87 -0.74
N ASN A 119 2.96 -11.04 -1.78
CA ASN A 119 1.85 -10.83 -2.70
C ASN A 119 1.37 -12.15 -3.35
N LYS A 120 2.29 -12.96 -3.87
CA LYS A 120 1.98 -14.26 -4.46
C LYS A 120 1.22 -15.16 -3.47
N ILE A 121 1.73 -15.28 -2.26
CA ILE A 121 1.12 -16.13 -1.21
C ILE A 121 -0.27 -15.63 -0.84
N LEU A 122 -0.47 -14.31 -0.68
CA LEU A 122 -1.79 -13.76 -0.38
C LEU A 122 -2.78 -14.01 -1.52
N HIS A 123 -2.33 -13.90 -2.77
CA HIS A 123 -3.16 -14.30 -3.93
C HIS A 123 -3.55 -15.77 -3.90
N GLU A 124 -2.64 -16.66 -3.55
CA GLU A 124 -2.92 -18.10 -3.42
C GLU A 124 -3.93 -18.36 -2.29
N MET A 125 -3.80 -17.66 -1.15
CA MET A 125 -4.75 -17.77 -0.04
C MET A 125 -6.16 -17.30 -0.44
N VAL A 126 -6.26 -16.19 -1.13
CA VAL A 126 -7.53 -15.66 -1.66
C VAL A 126 -8.15 -16.62 -2.69
N ALA A 127 -7.34 -17.13 -3.61
CA ALA A 127 -7.80 -18.02 -4.68
C ALA A 127 -8.30 -19.38 -4.15
N ALA A 128 -7.94 -19.76 -2.93
CA ALA A 128 -8.45 -20.97 -2.28
C ALA A 128 -9.92 -20.86 -1.82
N GLU A 129 -10.47 -19.63 -1.76
CA GLU A 129 -11.82 -19.38 -1.28
C GLU A 129 -12.79 -19.16 -2.47
N ASN A 130 -13.72 -20.09 -2.70
CA ASN A 130 -14.59 -20.10 -3.89
C ASN A 130 -15.59 -18.94 -3.95
N ASN A 131 -15.93 -18.35 -2.81
CA ASN A 131 -16.90 -17.25 -2.65
C ASN A 131 -16.26 -15.91 -2.33
N LEU A 132 -14.94 -15.78 -2.58
CA LEU A 132 -14.18 -14.55 -2.48
C LEU A 132 -13.74 -14.08 -3.87
N LYS A 133 -14.09 -12.85 -4.22
CA LYS A 133 -13.64 -12.19 -5.45
C LYS A 133 -12.75 -10.99 -5.09
N VAL A 134 -11.82 -10.67 -5.98
CA VAL A 134 -11.02 -9.45 -5.91
C VAL A 134 -11.14 -8.70 -7.22
N TRP A 135 -11.48 -7.42 -7.14
CA TRP A 135 -11.28 -6.49 -8.24
C TRP A 135 -10.03 -5.67 -7.97
N LYS A 136 -9.05 -5.80 -8.83
CA LYS A 136 -7.82 -5.03 -8.80
C LYS A 136 -7.92 -3.83 -9.72
N GLN A 137 -7.11 -2.80 -9.49
CA GLN A 137 -7.17 -1.53 -10.19
C GLN A 137 -8.60 -0.96 -10.14
N ALA A 138 -9.18 -1.03 -8.95
CA ALA A 138 -10.57 -0.72 -8.66
C ALA A 138 -10.65 0.33 -7.56
N CYS A 139 -11.02 1.56 -7.93
CA CYS A 139 -11.14 2.70 -7.03
C CYS A 139 -12.59 2.96 -6.67
N LEU A 140 -12.88 3.17 -5.40
CA LEU A 140 -14.19 3.61 -4.93
C LEU A 140 -14.41 5.09 -5.29
N GLU A 141 -15.45 5.40 -6.06
CA GLU A 141 -15.80 6.79 -6.39
C GLU A 141 -16.89 7.36 -5.47
N GLU A 142 -17.86 6.53 -5.12
CA GLU A 142 -19.01 6.95 -4.29
C GLU A 142 -19.52 5.77 -3.50
N VAL A 143 -19.93 6.01 -2.27
CA VAL A 143 -20.67 5.03 -1.46
C VAL A 143 -21.81 5.71 -0.70
N LYS A 144 -22.94 5.02 -0.60
CA LYS A 144 -24.07 5.46 0.19
C LYS A 144 -24.86 4.28 0.74
N ARG A 145 -25.55 4.51 1.85
CA ARG A 145 -26.50 3.57 2.38
C ARG A 145 -27.88 3.81 1.76
N THR A 146 -28.52 2.74 1.26
CA THR A 146 -29.85 2.78 0.66
C THR A 146 -30.70 1.67 1.28
N GLY A 147 -31.58 2.02 2.19
CA GLY A 147 -32.27 1.03 3.03
C GLY A 147 -31.28 0.27 3.91
N ASP A 148 -31.28 -1.03 3.80
CA ASP A 148 -30.40 -1.92 4.56
C ASP A 148 -29.11 -2.30 3.80
N GLU A 149 -28.93 -1.79 2.60
CA GLU A 149 -27.78 -2.11 1.75
C GLU A 149 -26.85 -0.90 1.56
N TRP A 150 -25.57 -1.17 1.42
CA TRP A 150 -24.58 -0.26 0.89
C TRP A 150 -24.57 -0.32 -0.63
N VAL A 151 -24.50 0.83 -1.28
CA VAL A 151 -24.39 0.96 -2.74
C VAL A 151 -23.11 1.73 -3.05
N ALA A 152 -22.17 1.06 -3.69
CA ALA A 152 -20.89 1.61 -4.06
C ALA A 152 -20.77 1.77 -5.58
N LYS A 153 -20.24 2.90 -6.04
CA LYS A 153 -19.76 3.08 -7.42
C LYS A 153 -18.26 2.88 -7.44
N VAL A 154 -17.83 2.00 -8.28
CA VAL A 154 -16.43 1.54 -8.37
C VAL A 154 -15.95 1.71 -9.80
N LYS A 155 -14.91 2.49 -9.98
CA LYS A 155 -14.21 2.59 -11.27
C LYS A 155 -13.19 1.46 -11.35
N VAL A 156 -13.37 0.56 -12.32
CA VAL A 156 -12.45 -0.55 -12.58
C VAL A 156 -11.71 -0.27 -13.88
N GLU A 157 -10.40 -0.33 -13.85
CA GLU A 157 -9.57 -0.05 -15.03
C GLU A 157 -9.94 -0.98 -16.19
N GLY A 158 -10.09 -0.41 -17.40
CA GLY A 158 -10.49 -1.13 -18.61
C GLY A 158 -11.95 -1.60 -18.65
N GLN A 159 -12.72 -1.45 -17.56
CA GLN A 159 -14.11 -1.92 -17.47
C GLN A 159 -15.14 -0.81 -17.20
N GLY A 160 -14.67 0.41 -16.87
CA GLY A 160 -15.54 1.55 -16.56
C GLY A 160 -16.09 1.50 -15.13
N VAL A 161 -17.18 2.23 -14.89
CA VAL A 161 -17.81 2.33 -13.57
C VAL A 161 -18.85 1.23 -13.39
N LYS A 162 -18.73 0.50 -12.28
CA LYS A 162 -19.65 -0.57 -11.87
C LYS A 162 -20.38 -0.17 -10.60
N THR A 163 -21.55 -0.74 -10.39
CA THR A 163 -22.31 -0.60 -9.16
C THR A 163 -22.27 -1.89 -8.36
N VAL A 164 -21.89 -1.82 -7.10
CA VAL A 164 -21.87 -2.95 -6.17
C VAL A 164 -22.85 -2.69 -5.03
N ARG A 165 -23.69 -3.67 -4.72
CA ARG A 165 -24.56 -3.68 -3.54
C ARG A 165 -24.07 -4.67 -2.51
N ALA A 166 -24.00 -4.27 -1.25
CA ALA A 166 -23.55 -5.12 -0.16
C ALA A 166 -24.39 -4.94 1.10
N LYS A 167 -24.56 -6.00 1.88
CA LYS A 167 -25.21 -5.94 3.21
C LYS A 167 -24.30 -5.32 4.25
N VAL A 168 -23.01 -5.68 4.18
CA VAL A 168 -21.95 -5.19 5.07
C VAL A 168 -20.84 -4.57 4.22
N MET A 169 -20.29 -3.46 4.68
CA MET A 169 -19.11 -2.83 4.10
C MET A 169 -18.01 -2.72 5.16
N ILE A 170 -16.79 -3.05 4.78
CA ILE A 170 -15.60 -2.94 5.64
C ILE A 170 -14.67 -1.92 4.99
N ASP A 171 -14.30 -0.89 5.75
CA ASP A 171 -13.21 0.00 5.40
C ASP A 171 -11.89 -0.66 5.80
N ALA A 172 -11.08 -0.99 4.81
CA ALA A 172 -9.74 -1.54 4.97
C ALA A 172 -8.73 -0.69 4.18
N THR A 173 -9.06 0.59 3.95
CA THR A 173 -8.16 1.55 3.33
C THR A 173 -7.09 1.98 4.32
N GLU A 174 -5.91 2.32 3.82
CA GLU A 174 -4.78 2.70 4.66
C GLU A 174 -5.00 4.04 5.43
N LEU A 175 -5.82 4.94 4.89
CA LEU A 175 -6.07 6.27 5.47
C LEU A 175 -7.47 6.44 6.06
N GLY A 176 -8.32 5.40 6.08
CA GLY A 176 -9.71 5.51 6.52
C GLY A 176 -10.57 6.36 5.57
N ASP A 177 -10.23 6.39 4.29
CA ASP A 177 -10.90 7.26 3.30
C ASP A 177 -12.40 6.93 3.17
N VAL A 178 -12.80 5.67 3.33
CA VAL A 178 -14.22 5.26 3.27
C VAL A 178 -14.97 5.72 4.52
N ALA A 179 -14.36 5.60 5.69
CA ALA A 179 -14.94 6.11 6.94
C ALA A 179 -15.18 7.61 6.84
N LYS A 180 -14.21 8.36 6.32
CA LYS A 180 -14.33 9.80 6.05
C LYS A 180 -15.45 10.09 5.04
N MET A 181 -15.52 9.35 3.94
CA MET A 181 -16.57 9.47 2.92
C MET A 181 -17.96 9.18 3.48
N CYS A 182 -18.07 8.29 4.46
CA CYS A 182 -19.31 7.97 5.17
C CYS A 182 -19.66 8.97 6.28
N GLY A 183 -18.84 9.99 6.52
CA GLY A 183 -19.07 11.01 7.55
C GLY A 183 -18.78 10.53 8.97
N VAL A 184 -18.00 9.49 9.13
CA VAL A 184 -17.50 9.05 10.45
C VAL A 184 -16.61 10.15 11.02
N LYS A 185 -16.79 10.47 12.30
CA LYS A 185 -15.93 11.43 12.98
C LYS A 185 -14.59 10.79 13.29
N TYR A 186 -13.53 11.54 13.11
CA TYR A 186 -12.16 11.12 13.41
C TYR A 186 -11.37 12.31 13.98
N ASP A 187 -10.29 12.01 14.64
CA ASP A 187 -9.32 12.98 15.12
C ASP A 187 -8.00 12.81 14.34
N ILE A 188 -7.22 13.88 14.26
CA ILE A 188 -5.89 13.89 13.65
C ILE A 188 -4.87 14.28 14.71
N GLY A 189 -3.75 13.59 14.70
CA GLY A 189 -2.66 13.82 15.64
C GLY A 189 -2.88 13.16 16.98
N MET A 190 -2.13 13.63 17.96
CA MET A 190 -2.14 13.05 19.30
C MET A 190 -3.15 13.77 20.18
N GLU A 191 -3.96 13.01 20.90
CA GLU A 191 -4.86 13.51 21.93
C GLU A 191 -4.08 14.00 23.16
N SER A 192 -4.73 14.82 23.99
CA SER A 192 -4.08 15.33 25.20
C SER A 192 -4.12 14.30 26.34
N ARG A 193 -3.21 14.45 27.28
CA ARG A 193 -3.19 13.63 28.51
C ARG A 193 -4.49 13.74 29.31
N ASP A 194 -5.13 14.91 29.25
CA ASP A 194 -6.42 15.11 29.92
C ASP A 194 -7.54 14.29 29.26
N ASP A 195 -7.45 14.03 27.97
CA ASP A 195 -8.44 13.25 27.22
C ASP A 195 -8.21 11.74 27.37
N THR A 196 -6.97 11.27 27.26
CA THR A 196 -6.61 9.83 27.28
C THR A 196 -6.33 9.31 28.67
N HIS A 197 -5.93 10.17 29.62
CA HIS A 197 -5.42 9.81 30.95
C HIS A 197 -4.14 8.96 30.93
N GLU A 198 -3.32 9.10 29.90
CA GLU A 198 -2.05 8.40 29.72
C GLU A 198 -0.88 9.32 30.04
N ASP A 199 0.06 8.81 30.85
CA ASP A 199 1.23 9.60 31.31
C ASP A 199 2.15 10.02 30.15
N ILE A 200 2.19 9.22 29.07
CA ILE A 200 3.03 9.46 27.88
C ILE A 200 2.38 10.42 26.88
N ALA A 201 1.07 10.64 26.97
CA ALA A 201 0.38 11.55 26.07
C ALA A 201 0.85 13.00 26.26
N PRO A 202 0.81 13.84 25.21
CA PRO A 202 1.20 15.23 25.31
C PRO A 202 0.25 16.02 26.23
N GLU A 203 0.74 17.09 26.83
CA GLU A 203 -0.10 17.97 27.68
C GLU A 203 -1.27 18.60 26.90
N LYS A 204 -1.09 18.83 25.60
CA LYS A 204 -2.09 19.42 24.71
C LYS A 204 -2.19 18.63 23.41
N LYS A 205 -3.41 18.49 22.92
CA LYS A 205 -3.68 17.94 21.58
C LYS A 205 -2.84 18.66 20.53
N ASN A 206 -2.33 17.89 19.57
CA ASN A 206 -1.57 18.41 18.43
C ASN A 206 -2.07 17.77 17.13
N ASN A 207 -1.48 18.15 15.99
CA ASN A 207 -1.80 17.61 14.67
C ASN A 207 -0.63 16.80 14.07
N ILE A 208 0.24 16.27 14.93
CA ILE A 208 1.39 15.47 14.49
C ILE A 208 0.87 14.11 14.06
N VAL A 209 1.21 13.71 12.85
CA VAL A 209 0.97 12.39 12.29
C VAL A 209 2.30 11.69 12.07
N GLN A 210 2.26 10.40 11.82
CA GLN A 210 3.46 9.63 11.54
C GLN A 210 4.00 9.95 10.14
N ASP A 211 5.29 9.78 9.96
CA ASP A 211 5.97 9.92 8.68
C ASP A 211 5.50 8.84 7.69
N ILE A 212 5.65 9.12 6.41
CA ILE A 212 5.46 8.13 5.36
C ILE A 212 6.81 7.73 4.79
N THR A 213 6.90 6.51 4.26
CA THR A 213 8.11 6.01 3.63
C THR A 213 7.80 5.31 2.32
N TYR A 214 8.37 5.76 1.21
CA TYR A 214 8.52 4.88 0.05
C TYR A 214 9.70 3.95 0.29
N VAL A 215 9.42 2.68 0.50
CA VAL A 215 10.44 1.67 0.76
C VAL A 215 11.23 1.40 -0.52
N ALA A 216 12.56 1.42 -0.46
CA ALA A 216 13.39 0.96 -1.57
C ALA A 216 13.81 -0.49 -1.32
N ILE A 217 13.39 -1.41 -2.19
CA ILE A 217 13.94 -2.77 -2.17
C ILE A 217 15.19 -2.78 -3.04
N LEU A 218 16.33 -2.90 -2.40
CA LEU A 218 17.63 -2.95 -3.07
C LEU A 218 18.10 -4.40 -3.26
N LYS A 219 18.88 -4.61 -4.32
CA LYS A 219 19.51 -5.89 -4.66
C LYS A 219 21.00 -5.65 -4.93
N ASP A 220 21.84 -6.58 -4.54
CA ASP A 220 23.26 -6.53 -4.87
C ASP A 220 23.49 -7.07 -6.28
N TYR A 221 23.96 -6.18 -7.16
CA TYR A 221 24.26 -6.52 -8.56
C TYR A 221 25.71 -6.97 -8.77
N GLY A 222 26.58 -6.89 -7.73
CA GLY A 222 28.00 -7.23 -7.83
C GLY A 222 28.82 -6.35 -8.78
N LYS A 223 28.23 -5.24 -9.24
CA LYS A 223 28.84 -4.23 -10.12
C LYS A 223 28.31 -2.86 -9.76
N ASP A 224 29.00 -1.82 -10.17
CA ASP A 224 28.53 -0.45 -9.96
C ASP A 224 27.20 -0.19 -10.70
N VAL A 225 26.20 0.19 -9.93
CA VAL A 225 24.84 0.54 -10.38
C VAL A 225 24.40 1.88 -9.77
N THR A 226 25.37 2.75 -9.46
CA THR A 226 25.10 4.08 -8.91
C THR A 226 24.20 4.85 -9.87
N ILE A 227 23.10 5.38 -9.32
CA ILE A 227 22.17 6.22 -10.08
C ILE A 227 22.77 7.62 -10.28
N PRO A 228 22.31 8.38 -11.29
CA PRO A 228 22.62 9.81 -11.39
C PRO A 228 22.16 10.58 -10.13
N GLU A 229 22.90 11.64 -9.79
CA GLU A 229 22.52 12.51 -8.68
C GLU A 229 21.11 13.07 -8.88
N PRO A 230 20.18 12.83 -7.94
CA PRO A 230 18.84 13.36 -8.02
C PRO A 230 18.82 14.90 -7.91
N GLU A 231 17.88 15.54 -8.57
CA GLU A 231 17.72 16.99 -8.53
C GLU A 231 17.46 17.48 -7.09
N GLY A 232 18.22 18.49 -6.64
CA GLY A 232 18.05 19.06 -5.30
C GLY A 232 18.57 18.17 -4.17
N TYR A 233 19.35 17.13 -4.45
CA TYR A 233 19.98 16.31 -3.43
C TYR A 233 20.86 17.12 -2.49
N ASP A 234 20.67 16.97 -1.19
CA ASP A 234 21.55 17.51 -0.13
C ASP A 234 21.99 16.37 0.80
N PRO A 235 23.28 15.99 0.77
CA PRO A 235 23.79 14.93 1.63
C PRO A 235 23.65 15.20 3.14
N LYS A 236 23.43 16.46 3.53
CA LYS A 236 23.27 16.82 4.94
C LYS A 236 21.97 16.30 5.54
N GLU A 237 20.95 16.10 4.72
CA GLU A 237 19.66 15.56 5.18
C GLU A 237 19.81 14.13 5.71
N PHE A 238 20.73 13.37 5.15
CA PHE A 238 20.97 11.95 5.44
C PHE A 238 22.27 11.69 6.20
N ALA A 239 23.04 12.74 6.53
CA ALA A 239 24.41 12.61 7.01
C ALA A 239 24.54 11.71 8.25
N CYS A 240 23.56 11.71 9.13
CA CYS A 240 23.54 10.92 10.36
C CYS A 240 22.52 9.75 10.31
N ALA A 241 22.14 9.29 9.14
CA ALA A 241 21.41 8.03 9.01
C ALA A 241 22.16 6.84 9.64
N CYS A 242 23.47 6.94 9.71
CA CYS A 242 24.33 5.99 10.41
C CYS A 242 25.65 6.66 10.85
N ALA A 243 26.40 5.97 11.68
CA ALA A 243 27.76 6.38 12.03
C ALA A 243 28.68 6.36 10.80
N SER A 244 29.05 7.53 10.35
CA SER A 244 29.87 7.74 9.16
C SER A 244 30.73 9.00 9.31
N PRO A 245 31.78 9.19 8.47
CA PRO A 245 32.60 10.40 8.52
C PRO A 245 31.83 11.70 8.21
N VAL A 246 30.68 11.62 7.55
CA VAL A 246 29.83 12.78 7.23
C VAL A 246 28.83 13.13 8.34
N CYS A 247 28.62 12.25 9.31
CA CYS A 247 27.79 12.50 10.49
C CYS A 247 28.55 13.30 11.52
N ILE A 248 28.31 14.63 11.58
CA ILE A 248 28.98 15.54 12.53
C ILE A 248 28.04 15.89 13.68
N THR A 249 26.77 16.13 13.41
CA THR A 249 25.80 16.61 14.41
C THR A 249 24.48 15.83 14.26
N PRO A 250 24.40 14.64 14.85
CA PRO A 250 23.16 13.85 14.80
C PRO A 250 22.04 14.51 15.59
N LYS A 251 20.81 14.41 15.08
CA LYS A 251 19.58 14.86 15.77
C LYS A 251 19.33 14.02 17.02
N GLU A 252 19.62 12.71 16.94
CA GLU A 252 19.45 11.74 18.01
C GLU A 252 20.76 10.98 18.26
N PRO A 253 21.71 11.53 19.06
CA PRO A 253 23.04 10.94 19.25
C PRO A 253 23.03 9.49 19.77
N ASP A 254 22.06 9.15 20.60
CA ASP A 254 21.95 7.81 21.22
C ASP A 254 21.38 6.75 20.24
N ARG A 255 20.90 7.18 19.07
CA ARG A 255 20.31 6.32 18.04
C ARG A 255 21.15 6.24 16.76
N VAL A 256 22.40 6.71 16.79
CA VAL A 256 23.31 6.59 15.63
C VAL A 256 23.91 5.19 15.59
N TRP A 257 23.34 4.35 14.74
CA TRP A 257 23.76 2.97 14.54
C TRP A 257 24.95 2.87 13.57
N SER A 258 25.65 1.75 13.59
CA SER A 258 26.70 1.52 12.59
C SER A 258 26.11 1.38 11.18
N LYS A 259 26.94 1.65 10.17
CA LYS A 259 26.56 1.45 8.76
C LYS A 259 26.06 0.03 8.48
N ASP A 260 26.70 -0.98 9.05
CA ASP A 260 26.32 -2.39 8.86
C ASP A 260 24.97 -2.70 9.55
N MET A 261 24.70 -2.11 10.70
CA MET A 261 23.41 -2.27 11.35
C MET A 261 22.29 -1.61 10.54
N MET A 262 22.50 -0.42 10.00
CA MET A 262 21.52 0.25 9.17
C MET A 262 21.16 -0.59 7.95
N ILE A 263 22.16 -1.04 7.16
CA ILE A 263 21.87 -1.78 5.93
C ILE A 263 21.29 -3.17 6.17
N THR A 264 21.63 -3.80 7.28
CA THR A 264 21.13 -5.15 7.61
C THR A 264 19.80 -5.14 8.39
N TYR A 265 19.29 -3.97 8.74
CA TYR A 265 17.98 -3.80 9.40
C TYR A 265 16.91 -4.62 8.72
N GLY A 266 16.64 -4.33 7.46
CA GLY A 266 15.65 -4.98 6.62
C GLY A 266 16.28 -5.93 5.60
N ARG A 267 17.32 -6.68 5.96
CA ARG A 267 17.88 -7.68 5.04
C ARG A 267 16.87 -8.76 4.77
N LEU A 268 16.51 -8.93 3.50
CA LEU A 268 15.56 -9.92 3.00
C LEU A 268 16.27 -11.18 2.52
N PRO A 269 15.55 -12.29 2.28
CA PRO A 269 16.08 -13.42 1.53
C PRO A 269 16.65 -13.00 0.14
N ASN A 270 17.43 -13.87 -0.47
CA ASN A 270 17.98 -13.69 -1.83
C ASN A 270 18.83 -12.42 -2.02
N HIS A 271 19.56 -12.00 -0.97
CA HIS A 271 20.45 -10.84 -1.00
C HIS A 271 19.77 -9.53 -1.39
N LYS A 272 18.53 -9.36 -1.00
CA LYS A 272 17.79 -8.09 -1.09
C LYS A 272 17.78 -7.36 0.25
N TYR A 273 17.48 -6.07 0.19
CA TYR A 273 17.48 -5.19 1.36
C TYR A 273 16.27 -4.27 1.29
N MET A 274 15.45 -4.31 2.31
CA MET A 274 14.33 -3.39 2.52
C MET A 274 14.88 -2.12 3.19
N ILE A 275 14.88 -1.03 2.47
CA ILE A 275 15.30 0.27 2.99
C ILE A 275 14.06 1.04 3.43
N ASN A 276 13.81 0.96 4.72
CA ASN A 276 12.77 1.66 5.46
C ASN A 276 13.44 2.17 6.74
N TRP A 277 14.20 3.28 6.63
CA TRP A 277 15.09 3.72 7.69
C TRP A 277 14.63 5.04 8.31
N PRO A 278 14.15 5.02 9.59
CA PRO A 278 13.52 6.18 10.21
C PRO A 278 14.48 7.24 10.71
N ILE A 279 15.78 6.89 10.91
CA ILE A 279 16.75 7.80 11.55
C ILE A 279 17.49 8.58 10.47
N GLU A 280 17.08 9.83 10.23
CA GLU A 280 17.65 10.68 9.17
C GLU A 280 17.79 9.92 7.83
N GLY A 281 16.82 9.02 7.53
CA GLY A 281 16.78 8.16 6.37
C GLY A 281 15.73 8.59 5.36
N ASN A 282 14.98 7.63 4.81
CA ASN A 282 13.99 7.88 3.76
C ASN A 282 12.56 8.11 4.26
N ASP A 283 12.35 8.28 5.56
CA ASP A 283 11.06 8.71 6.11
C ASP A 283 10.80 10.18 5.77
N TYR A 284 9.59 10.46 5.30
CA TYR A 284 9.17 11.78 4.89
C TYR A 284 7.92 12.24 5.65
N TYR A 285 8.04 13.34 6.40
CA TYR A 285 6.94 13.86 7.20
C TYR A 285 5.95 14.64 6.33
N ILE A 286 4.73 14.11 6.21
CA ILE A 286 3.63 14.78 5.54
C ILE A 286 2.29 14.22 5.98
N ASN A 287 1.28 15.09 6.19
CA ASN A 287 -0.08 14.66 6.47
C ASN A 287 -0.88 14.53 5.18
N LEU A 288 -1.17 13.31 4.75
CA LEU A 288 -1.95 13.01 3.55
C LEU A 288 -3.47 12.99 3.79
N ILE A 289 -3.92 12.91 5.05
CA ILE A 289 -5.33 12.60 5.39
C ILE A 289 -6.29 13.65 4.85
N GLU A 290 -5.92 14.95 4.98
CA GLU A 290 -6.78 16.06 4.56
C GLU A 290 -6.51 16.56 3.13
N MET A 291 -5.54 15.95 2.44
CA MET A 291 -5.19 16.34 1.08
C MET A 291 -6.24 15.88 0.06
N THR A 292 -6.46 16.67 -0.97
CA THR A 292 -7.18 16.25 -2.16
C THR A 292 -6.39 15.17 -2.91
N PRO A 293 -7.04 14.38 -3.77
CA PRO A 293 -6.34 13.37 -4.58
C PRO A 293 -5.16 13.96 -5.39
N GLU A 294 -5.32 15.14 -5.95
CA GLU A 294 -4.28 15.83 -6.75
C GLU A 294 -3.11 16.30 -5.89
N GLU A 295 -3.38 16.74 -4.66
CA GLU A 295 -2.33 17.09 -3.69
C GLU A 295 -1.58 15.85 -3.21
N ARG A 296 -2.30 14.76 -2.93
CA ARG A 296 -1.68 13.47 -2.56
C ARG A 296 -0.72 12.98 -3.65
N VAL A 297 -1.12 13.00 -4.92
CA VAL A 297 -0.24 12.58 -6.02
C VAL A 297 1.08 13.32 -6.00
N LYS A 298 1.04 14.67 -5.90
CA LYS A 298 2.26 15.48 -5.86
C LYS A 298 3.13 15.20 -4.64
N ALA A 299 2.49 15.03 -3.49
CA ALA A 299 3.18 14.71 -2.24
C ALA A 299 3.89 13.35 -2.32
N LEU A 300 3.22 12.35 -2.91
CA LEU A 300 3.75 11.01 -3.10
C LEU A 300 4.89 10.97 -4.13
N GLU A 301 4.78 11.74 -5.20
CA GLU A 301 5.89 11.90 -6.16
C GLU A 301 7.13 12.48 -5.49
N TYR A 302 6.95 13.49 -4.63
CA TYR A 302 8.07 14.05 -3.87
C TYR A 302 8.65 13.04 -2.87
N ALA A 303 7.82 12.27 -2.17
CA ALA A 303 8.29 11.23 -1.25
C ALA A 303 9.09 10.12 -1.95
N LYS A 304 8.68 9.74 -3.17
CA LYS A 304 9.48 8.84 -4.03
C LYS A 304 10.84 9.45 -4.36
N HIS A 305 10.84 10.71 -4.76
CA HIS A 305 12.08 11.42 -5.06
C HIS A 305 13.00 11.49 -3.83
N TYR A 306 12.44 11.76 -2.64
CA TYR A 306 13.19 11.79 -1.39
C TYR A 306 13.85 10.42 -1.08
N THR A 307 13.12 9.33 -1.27
CA THR A 307 13.69 7.98 -1.17
C THR A 307 14.83 7.76 -2.17
N MET A 308 14.72 8.26 -3.40
CA MET A 308 15.80 8.14 -4.39
C MET A 308 17.02 8.97 -4.01
N CYS A 309 16.87 10.11 -3.34
CA CYS A 309 17.97 10.86 -2.74
C CYS A 309 18.70 10.03 -1.67
N PHE A 310 17.94 9.31 -0.84
CA PHE A 310 18.55 8.42 0.15
C PHE A 310 19.26 7.22 -0.51
N VAL A 311 18.70 6.62 -1.56
CA VAL A 311 19.38 5.56 -2.34
C VAL A 311 20.69 6.07 -2.92
N TYR A 312 20.71 7.28 -3.49
CA TYR A 312 21.93 7.89 -3.98
C TYR A 312 22.96 8.12 -2.85
N PHE A 313 22.50 8.60 -1.69
CA PHE A 313 23.36 8.75 -0.49
C PHE A 313 24.00 7.41 -0.08
N LEU A 314 23.23 6.33 -0.03
CA LEU A 314 23.75 4.99 0.28
C LEU A 314 24.84 4.56 -0.71
N GLN A 315 24.64 4.82 -2.00
CA GLN A 315 25.55 4.43 -3.05
C GLN A 315 26.82 5.29 -3.07
N HIS A 316 26.64 6.60 -3.01
CA HIS A 316 27.73 7.58 -3.23
C HIS A 316 28.50 7.87 -1.94
N GLU A 317 27.80 8.22 -0.83
CA GLU A 317 28.46 8.65 0.40
C GLU A 317 28.89 7.45 1.28
N LEU A 318 28.05 6.39 1.30
CA LEU A 318 28.34 5.22 2.11
C LEU A 318 29.04 4.09 1.35
N GLY A 319 29.19 4.21 0.04
CA GLY A 319 29.92 3.28 -0.80
C GLY A 319 29.20 1.96 -1.11
N TYR A 320 27.86 1.91 -0.99
CA TYR A 320 27.04 0.77 -1.40
C TYR A 320 26.71 0.82 -2.89
N ASN A 321 27.67 1.15 -3.73
CA ASN A 321 27.50 1.37 -5.16
C ASN A 321 27.05 0.12 -5.95
N THR A 322 27.11 -1.07 -5.37
CA THR A 322 26.61 -2.30 -5.99
C THR A 322 25.12 -2.58 -5.66
N LEU A 323 24.56 -1.87 -4.70
CA LEU A 323 23.16 -1.97 -4.34
C LEU A 323 22.30 -1.03 -5.19
N GLY A 324 21.36 -1.56 -5.93
CA GLY A 324 20.40 -0.78 -6.73
C GLY A 324 18.98 -1.29 -6.56
N LEU A 325 17.99 -0.53 -7.02
CA LEU A 325 16.59 -0.97 -6.99
C LEU A 325 16.45 -2.35 -7.63
N ALA A 326 15.79 -3.27 -6.92
CA ALA A 326 15.57 -4.63 -7.39
C ALA A 326 14.65 -4.62 -8.62
N ASP A 327 15.14 -5.18 -9.72
CA ASP A 327 14.42 -5.23 -11.01
C ASP A 327 13.43 -6.38 -11.13
N ASP A 328 13.35 -7.21 -10.09
CA ASP A 328 12.51 -8.41 -9.98
C ASP A 328 11.48 -8.31 -8.83
N GLU A 329 11.26 -7.11 -8.28
CA GLU A 329 10.23 -6.89 -7.26
C GLU A 329 9.02 -6.16 -7.87
N TYR A 330 9.08 -4.85 -8.02
CA TYR A 330 7.93 -4.08 -8.47
C TYR A 330 7.86 -3.96 -9.99
N PRO A 331 6.68 -4.23 -10.59
CA PRO A 331 6.48 -4.08 -12.03
C PRO A 331 6.16 -2.62 -12.41
N THR A 332 6.59 -1.65 -11.62
CA THR A 332 6.47 -0.22 -11.84
C THR A 332 7.64 0.29 -12.67
N GLU A 333 7.45 1.38 -13.42
CA GLU A 333 8.52 1.96 -14.24
C GLU A 333 9.70 2.44 -13.39
N ASP A 334 9.40 3.02 -12.23
CA ASP A 334 10.38 3.50 -11.25
C ASP A 334 10.94 2.40 -10.33
N LYS A 335 10.41 1.17 -10.40
CA LYS A 335 10.76 0.03 -9.55
C LYS A 335 10.53 0.29 -8.04
N LEU A 336 9.76 1.29 -7.72
CA LEU A 336 9.33 1.58 -6.35
C LEU A 336 7.95 0.97 -6.05
N PRO A 337 7.60 0.81 -4.78
CA PRO A 337 6.29 0.34 -4.34
C PRO A 337 5.11 1.13 -4.94
N PHE A 338 3.94 0.50 -5.02
CA PHE A 338 2.71 1.14 -5.51
C PHE A 338 2.23 2.26 -4.58
N ILE A 339 2.39 2.05 -3.28
CA ILE A 339 1.98 2.97 -2.21
C ILE A 339 3.13 3.14 -1.21
N PRO A 340 3.18 4.24 -0.45
CA PRO A 340 4.12 4.36 0.66
C PRO A 340 3.69 3.47 1.83
N CYS A 341 4.60 3.23 2.74
CA CYS A 341 4.27 2.78 4.08
C CYS A 341 3.57 3.93 4.83
N LEU A 342 2.42 3.63 5.39
CA LEU A 342 1.57 4.55 6.11
C LEU A 342 1.23 3.93 7.46
N LEU A 343 1.94 4.35 8.50
CA LEU A 343 1.67 3.89 9.87
C LEU A 343 0.83 4.93 10.62
N TYR A 344 -0.42 5.14 10.19
CA TYR A 344 -1.28 6.14 10.84
C TYR A 344 -2.09 5.62 12.02
N THR A 345 -2.03 4.35 12.33
CA THR A 345 -2.98 3.70 13.21
C THR A 345 -2.40 3.00 14.42
N SER A 346 -1.10 3.04 14.66
CA SER A 346 -0.60 2.53 15.93
C SER A 346 -0.91 3.55 17.01
N ASP A 347 -1.83 3.24 17.88
CA ASP A 347 -1.83 3.87 19.17
C ASP A 347 -0.85 3.12 20.08
N ALA A 348 -0.31 3.82 21.07
CA ALA A 348 0.64 3.25 22.01
C ALA A 348 0.04 2.13 22.89
N ALA A 349 -1.25 1.84 22.78
CA ALA A 349 -1.93 0.76 23.46
C ALA A 349 -1.82 -0.57 22.69
N ASP A 350 -1.47 -0.52 21.40
CA ASP A 350 -1.31 -1.70 20.53
C ASP A 350 0.14 -2.22 20.52
N GLU A 351 1.09 -1.46 21.09
CA GLU A 351 2.49 -1.83 21.29
C GLU A 351 2.72 -2.32 22.72
#